data_302d1c3cb908f4c14c1b83577cdc7ee5
#
_entry.id   302d1c3cb908f4c14c1b83577cdc7ee5
#
_cell.length_a   1.000
_cell.length_b   1.000
_cell.length_c   1.000
_cell.angle_alpha   90.00
_cell.angle_beta   90.00
_cell.angle_gamma   90.00
#
_symmetry.space_group_name_H-M   'P 1'
#
loop_
_entity.id
_entity.type
_entity.pdbx_description
1 polymer ?
#
loop_
_entity_poly.entity_id
_entity_poly.type
_entity_poly.pdbx_seq_one_letter_code
_entity_poly.pdbx_strand_id
1 'polypeptide(L)'
;MTRRWLVLAGGWMAVALAGCAGPSRNTLFQTSTIDALLAGVYDGDLSLRELRRHGDFGIGTFDDLDGEMVLLDGQFHQVRADGRVYSPDLDGETPFAAVCRFQPERQVAVPSGLDMEGVEQLLDREAAGQNWFAAIRMDGHFKMVRTRSVPAQSRPYPLLKDVAASQPVFTCKDIPGTIVGFRCPPYVVGVNVSGWHFHFISRDRSFGGHLLGFEVVTGMAQVDMLDRLVMQLPATKDFAGVDLSRDRQAELEGVEKEKK
;
A
#
# COMPACT_ATOMS: atom_id res chain seq x y z
N MET A 1 34.98 -63.48 39.99
CA MET A 1 34.47 -63.27 38.63
C MET A 1 33.44 -62.13 38.69
N THR A 2 33.88 -60.89 38.44
CA THR A 2 33.02 -59.68 38.57
C THR A 2 32.79 -59.15 37.15
N ARG A 3 31.54 -59.23 36.63
CA ARG A 3 31.09 -58.69 35.38
C ARG A 3 30.79 -57.20 35.52
N ARG A 4 31.58 -56.36 34.83
CA ARG A 4 31.29 -54.93 34.66
C ARG A 4 30.32 -54.73 33.52
N TRP A 5 29.19 -54.07 33.77
CA TRP A 5 28.26 -53.61 32.75
C TRP A 5 28.67 -52.18 32.31
N LEU A 6 28.96 -51.98 31.01
CA LEU A 6 29.11 -50.65 30.41
C LEU A 6 27.71 -50.17 30.03
N VAL A 7 27.34 -49.04 30.63
CA VAL A 7 26.13 -48.27 30.24
C VAL A 7 26.58 -47.25 29.19
N LEU A 8 26.18 -47.43 27.92
CA LEU A 8 26.33 -46.49 26.84
C LEU A 8 25.19 -45.44 26.96
N ALA A 9 25.51 -44.23 27.39
CA ALA A 9 24.60 -43.09 27.37
C ALA A 9 24.54 -42.53 25.93
N GLY A 10 23.48 -42.87 25.19
CA GLY A 10 23.17 -42.25 23.89
C GLY A 10 22.59 -40.85 24.08
N GLY A 11 23.40 -39.81 23.81
CA GLY A 11 22.91 -38.45 23.78
C GLY A 11 22.10 -38.19 22.52
N TRP A 12 20.81 -37.89 22.70
CA TRP A 12 19.95 -37.41 21.63
C TRP A 12 20.21 -35.91 21.47
N MET A 13 20.85 -35.53 20.36
CA MET A 13 21.03 -34.14 19.95
C MET A 13 19.75 -33.67 19.27
N ALA A 14 18.89 -32.95 20.01
CA ALA A 14 17.73 -32.31 19.43
C ALA A 14 18.18 -31.13 18.55
N VAL A 15 18.15 -31.32 17.24
CA VAL A 15 18.32 -30.23 16.28
C VAL A 15 17.03 -29.41 16.30
N ALA A 16 17.07 -28.25 16.98
CA ALA A 16 16.02 -27.25 16.87
C ALA A 16 16.06 -26.69 15.45
N LEU A 17 15.15 -27.12 14.60
CA LEU A 17 14.83 -26.45 13.35
C LEU A 17 14.22 -25.09 13.69
N ALA A 18 15.03 -24.05 13.68
CA ALA A 18 14.54 -22.67 13.66
C ALA A 18 13.82 -22.50 12.31
N GLY A 19 12.52 -22.78 12.28
CA GLY A 19 11.66 -22.48 11.15
C GLY A 19 11.68 -20.97 10.97
N CYS A 20 12.22 -20.47 9.85
CA CYS A 20 11.94 -19.13 9.39
C CYS A 20 10.41 -19.02 9.26
N ALA A 21 9.74 -18.38 10.21
CA ALA A 21 8.34 -18.06 10.08
C ALA A 21 8.23 -17.15 8.84
N GLY A 22 7.69 -17.66 7.76
CA GLY A 22 7.35 -16.85 6.58
C GLY A 22 6.42 -15.71 7.02
N PRO A 23 6.31 -14.63 6.23
CA PRO A 23 5.42 -13.52 6.56
C PRO A 23 4.04 -14.08 6.87
N SER A 24 3.49 -13.64 8.03
CA SER A 24 2.20 -14.15 8.52
C SER A 24 1.09 -13.76 7.55
N ARG A 25 0.19 -14.70 7.28
CA ARG A 25 -1.05 -14.42 6.55
C ARG A 25 -1.82 -13.30 7.25
N ASN A 26 -2.65 -12.59 6.48
CA ASN A 26 -3.57 -11.56 6.98
C ASN A 26 -2.85 -10.39 7.67
N THR A 27 -1.65 -10.04 7.23
CA THR A 27 -0.86 -8.95 7.79
C THR A 27 -0.73 -7.80 6.79
N LEU A 28 -1.14 -6.61 7.21
CA LEU A 28 -0.72 -5.36 6.59
C LEU A 28 0.65 -4.98 7.18
N PHE A 29 1.67 -4.96 6.34
CA PHE A 29 2.96 -4.36 6.68
C PHE A 29 2.99 -2.93 6.17
N GLN A 30 3.47 -2.02 6.99
CA GLN A 30 3.59 -0.61 6.64
C GLN A 30 4.94 -0.07 7.08
N THR A 31 5.58 0.75 6.24
CA THR A 31 6.70 1.59 6.67
C THR A 31 6.24 3.03 6.85
N SER A 32 6.73 3.69 7.93
CA SER A 32 6.41 5.07 8.30
C SER A 32 4.94 5.31 8.66
N THR A 33 4.57 6.58 8.80
CA THR A 33 3.21 7.05 9.08
C THR A 33 2.76 8.05 8.03
N ILE A 34 1.44 8.13 7.79
CA ILE A 34 0.90 9.11 6.85
C ILE A 34 1.16 10.55 7.32
N ASP A 35 1.15 10.79 8.63
CA ASP A 35 1.44 12.11 9.18
C ASP A 35 2.90 12.54 8.97
N ALA A 36 3.85 11.61 8.96
CA ALA A 36 5.23 11.91 8.59
C ALA A 36 5.33 12.31 7.11
N LEU A 37 4.63 11.60 6.23
CA LEU A 37 4.56 11.95 4.80
C LEU A 37 3.92 13.33 4.60
N LEU A 38 2.79 13.62 5.29
CA LEU A 38 2.14 14.93 5.26
C LEU A 38 3.08 16.05 5.72
N ALA A 39 3.95 15.75 6.68
CA ALA A 39 4.92 16.70 7.23
C ALA A 39 6.18 16.88 6.37
N GLY A 40 6.29 16.21 5.22
CA GLY A 40 7.43 16.37 4.31
C GLY A 40 8.61 15.43 4.59
N VAL A 41 8.39 14.30 5.29
CA VAL A 41 9.41 13.26 5.44
C VAL A 41 9.35 12.36 4.20
N TYR A 42 10.20 12.66 3.21
CA TYR A 42 10.19 12.00 1.90
C TYR A 42 11.42 11.12 1.64
N ASP A 43 12.35 11.04 2.58
CA ASP A 43 13.43 10.08 2.52
C ASP A 43 13.02 8.80 3.26
N GLY A 44 13.11 7.67 2.58
CA GLY A 44 12.94 6.35 3.15
C GLY A 44 14.24 5.78 3.72
N ASP A 45 14.14 4.60 4.30
CA ASP A 45 15.25 3.75 4.72
C ASP A 45 14.95 2.27 4.52
N LEU A 46 13.84 1.98 3.85
CA LEU A 46 13.44 0.62 3.49
C LEU A 46 13.48 0.45 1.97
N SER A 47 14.39 -0.40 1.48
CA SER A 47 14.50 -0.65 0.05
C SER A 47 13.27 -1.44 -0.47
N LEU A 48 12.95 -1.25 -1.76
CA LEU A 48 11.88 -2.00 -2.42
C LEU A 48 12.14 -3.51 -2.40
N ARG A 49 13.43 -3.91 -2.43
CA ARG A 49 13.85 -5.31 -2.28
C ARG A 49 13.44 -5.89 -0.94
N GLU A 50 13.61 -5.13 0.15
CA GLU A 50 13.20 -5.54 1.49
C GLU A 50 11.68 -5.48 1.62
N LEU A 51 11.04 -4.39 1.17
CA LEU A 51 9.60 -4.22 1.20
C LEU A 51 8.87 -5.41 0.54
N ARG A 52 9.38 -5.92 -0.59
CA ARG A 52 8.83 -7.09 -1.30
C ARG A 52 8.83 -8.38 -0.48
N ARG A 53 9.67 -8.49 0.55
CA ARG A 53 9.67 -9.65 1.45
C ARG A 53 8.44 -9.67 2.36
N HIS A 54 7.83 -8.50 2.58
CA HIS A 54 6.64 -8.35 3.40
C HIS A 54 5.34 -8.52 2.62
N GLY A 55 5.35 -8.33 1.29
CA GLY A 55 4.16 -8.47 0.48
C GLY A 55 4.43 -8.57 -1.02
N ASP A 56 3.40 -8.95 -1.77
CA ASP A 56 3.36 -9.01 -3.23
C ASP A 56 2.29 -8.10 -3.82
N PHE A 57 1.58 -7.36 -2.95
CA PHE A 57 0.48 -6.47 -3.25
C PHE A 57 0.54 -5.23 -2.34
N GLY A 58 0.35 -4.02 -2.90
CA GLY A 58 0.42 -2.81 -2.10
C GLY A 58 0.43 -1.50 -2.86
N ILE A 59 0.44 -0.42 -2.09
CA ILE A 59 0.51 0.96 -2.56
C ILE A 59 1.48 1.78 -1.69
N GLY A 60 1.92 2.93 -2.20
CA GLY A 60 2.82 3.85 -1.50
C GLY A 60 3.42 4.89 -2.44
N THR A 61 4.60 5.37 -2.09
CA THR A 61 5.39 6.30 -2.91
C THR A 61 6.87 5.92 -2.89
N PHE A 62 7.72 6.71 -3.51
CA PHE A 62 9.16 6.50 -3.61
C PHE A 62 9.91 7.66 -2.96
N ASP A 63 11.20 7.48 -2.72
CA ASP A 63 12.07 8.54 -2.23
C ASP A 63 11.87 9.84 -3.00
N ASP A 64 12.12 10.96 -2.33
CA ASP A 64 11.86 12.29 -2.87
C ASP A 64 10.38 12.52 -3.27
N LEU A 65 9.44 11.67 -2.84
CA LEU A 65 8.05 11.68 -3.28
C LEU A 65 7.91 11.50 -4.81
N ASP A 66 8.81 10.72 -5.48
CA ASP A 66 8.84 10.58 -6.94
C ASP A 66 7.74 9.64 -7.47
N GLY A 67 6.50 10.10 -7.43
CA GLY A 67 5.36 9.40 -8.01
C GLY A 67 4.64 8.42 -7.10
N GLU A 68 3.71 7.67 -7.69
CA GLU A 68 2.81 6.74 -7.00
C GLU A 68 3.28 5.30 -7.19
N MET A 69 3.29 4.52 -6.11
CA MET A 69 3.67 3.10 -6.12
C MET A 69 2.43 2.22 -6.30
N VAL A 70 2.53 1.26 -7.21
CA VAL A 70 1.65 0.10 -7.26
C VAL A 70 2.51 -1.16 -7.18
N LEU A 71 2.32 -1.98 -6.14
CA LEU A 71 2.88 -3.32 -6.06
C LEU A 71 1.79 -4.31 -6.42
N LEU A 72 1.96 -5.02 -7.53
CA LEU A 72 0.99 -5.98 -8.03
C LEU A 72 1.70 -7.25 -8.50
N ASP A 73 1.26 -8.40 -7.97
CA ASP A 73 1.83 -9.72 -8.27
C ASP A 73 3.36 -9.75 -8.05
N GLY A 74 3.85 -9.06 -6.99
CA GLY A 74 5.27 -8.96 -6.63
C GLY A 74 6.12 -8.06 -7.53
N GLN A 75 5.50 -7.29 -8.44
CA GLN A 75 6.17 -6.34 -9.32
C GLN A 75 5.83 -4.90 -8.92
N PHE A 76 6.87 -4.08 -8.72
CA PHE A 76 6.70 -2.66 -8.48
C PHE A 76 6.52 -1.89 -9.78
N HIS A 77 5.58 -0.97 -9.75
CA HIS A 77 5.30 -0.02 -10.81
C HIS A 77 5.32 1.38 -10.20
N GLN A 78 6.13 2.25 -10.78
CA GLN A 78 6.22 3.66 -10.41
C GLN A 78 5.47 4.50 -11.44
N VAL A 79 4.43 5.20 -11.01
CA VAL A 79 3.73 6.15 -11.87
C VAL A 79 4.24 7.55 -11.56
N ARG A 80 4.97 8.15 -12.50
CA ARG A 80 5.57 9.48 -12.31
C ARG A 80 4.62 10.60 -12.71
N ALA A 81 5.04 11.83 -12.40
CA ALA A 81 4.27 13.04 -12.67
C ALA A 81 4.04 13.32 -14.17
N ASP A 82 4.62 12.57 -15.08
CA ASP A 82 4.30 12.59 -16.51
C ASP A 82 3.14 11.64 -16.90
N GLY A 83 2.56 10.94 -15.91
CA GLY A 83 1.47 9.97 -16.07
C GLY A 83 1.90 8.60 -16.61
N ARG A 84 3.19 8.38 -16.81
CA ARG A 84 3.73 7.12 -17.35
C ARG A 84 4.15 6.18 -16.24
N VAL A 85 4.16 4.89 -16.56
CA VAL A 85 4.57 3.82 -15.67
C VAL A 85 6.01 3.41 -15.97
N TYR A 86 6.79 3.29 -14.91
CA TYR A 86 8.19 2.88 -14.92
C TYR A 86 8.41 1.67 -14.02
N SER A 87 9.45 0.90 -14.30
CA SER A 87 9.96 -0.14 -13.40
C SER A 87 11.03 0.49 -12.52
N PRO A 88 10.81 0.63 -11.21
CA PRO A 88 11.81 1.23 -10.33
C PRO A 88 12.98 0.28 -10.07
N ASP A 89 14.13 0.84 -9.66
CA ASP A 89 15.23 0.07 -9.11
C ASP A 89 14.81 -0.52 -7.75
N LEU A 90 15.06 -1.81 -7.55
CA LEU A 90 14.72 -2.48 -6.29
C LEU A 90 15.62 -2.07 -5.11
N ASP A 91 16.75 -1.45 -5.37
CA ASP A 91 17.63 -0.88 -4.34
C ASP A 91 17.23 0.56 -3.97
N GLY A 92 16.29 1.17 -4.71
CA GLY A 92 15.62 2.41 -4.31
C GLY A 92 14.76 2.21 -3.07
N GLU A 93 14.51 3.27 -2.32
CA GLU A 93 13.84 3.26 -1.02
C GLU A 93 12.43 3.89 -1.10
N THR A 94 11.68 3.75 -0.02
CA THR A 94 10.32 4.29 0.10
C THR A 94 10.13 4.98 1.46
N PRO A 95 9.62 6.22 1.49
CA PRO A 95 9.26 6.91 2.72
C PRO A 95 7.92 6.47 3.29
N PHE A 96 7.04 5.88 2.47
CA PHE A 96 5.74 5.37 2.90
C PHE A 96 5.22 4.32 1.94
N ALA A 97 4.90 3.15 2.47
CA ALA A 97 4.22 2.08 1.73
C ALA A 97 3.42 1.19 2.67
N ALA A 98 2.30 0.66 2.17
CA ALA A 98 1.50 -0.37 2.80
C ALA A 98 1.41 -1.57 1.85
N VAL A 99 1.80 -2.77 2.33
CA VAL A 99 1.84 -3.99 1.52
C VAL A 99 1.30 -5.19 2.29
N CYS A 100 0.78 -6.19 1.57
CA CYS A 100 0.39 -7.47 2.15
C CYS A 100 0.73 -8.62 1.18
N ARG A 101 0.68 -9.85 1.69
CA ARG A 101 0.59 -11.03 0.82
C ARG A 101 -0.87 -11.28 0.50
N PHE A 102 -1.26 -10.90 -0.70
CA PHE A 102 -2.64 -10.92 -1.13
C PHE A 102 -3.16 -12.36 -1.32
N GLN A 103 -4.11 -12.75 -0.48
CA GLN A 103 -4.74 -14.06 -0.51
C GLN A 103 -6.26 -13.90 -0.35
N PRO A 104 -6.97 -13.49 -1.41
CA PRO A 104 -8.36 -13.08 -1.31
C PRO A 104 -9.26 -14.23 -0.88
N GLU A 105 -10.14 -13.95 0.07
CA GLU A 105 -11.14 -14.88 0.58
C GLU A 105 -12.50 -14.72 -0.11
N ARG A 106 -12.72 -13.59 -0.79
CA ARG A 106 -14.01 -13.25 -1.42
C ARG A 106 -13.82 -12.69 -2.80
N GLN A 107 -14.82 -12.93 -3.64
CA GLN A 107 -14.94 -12.30 -4.95
C GLN A 107 -16.30 -11.63 -5.05
N VAL A 108 -16.31 -10.40 -5.55
CA VAL A 108 -17.49 -9.54 -5.66
C VAL A 108 -17.62 -9.04 -7.10
N ALA A 109 -18.70 -9.39 -7.77
CA ALA A 109 -19.00 -8.82 -9.08
C ALA A 109 -19.40 -7.35 -8.90
N VAL A 110 -18.72 -6.44 -9.62
CA VAL A 110 -18.99 -5.01 -9.54
C VAL A 110 -19.92 -4.61 -10.69
N PRO A 111 -21.14 -4.13 -10.40
CA PRO A 111 -22.11 -3.71 -11.40
C PRO A 111 -21.60 -2.59 -12.29
N SER A 112 -22.01 -2.58 -13.56
CA SER A 112 -21.75 -1.46 -14.47
C SER A 112 -22.41 -0.17 -13.99
N GLY A 113 -21.75 0.96 -14.24
CA GLY A 113 -22.22 2.31 -13.93
C GLY A 113 -21.92 2.77 -12.50
N LEU A 114 -21.31 1.93 -11.65
CA LEU A 114 -20.85 2.39 -10.35
C LEU A 114 -19.62 3.29 -10.53
N ASP A 115 -19.62 4.41 -9.81
CA ASP A 115 -18.46 5.25 -9.57
C ASP A 115 -17.65 4.78 -8.35
N MET A 116 -16.62 5.53 -7.98
CA MET A 116 -15.74 5.19 -6.86
C MET A 116 -16.53 5.07 -5.55
N GLU A 117 -17.41 6.03 -5.24
CA GLU A 117 -18.23 6.01 -4.03
C GLU A 117 -19.19 4.80 -4.00
N GLY A 118 -19.83 4.49 -5.13
CA GLY A 118 -20.69 3.31 -5.25
C GLY A 118 -19.93 1.99 -5.06
N VAL A 119 -18.69 1.91 -5.53
CA VAL A 119 -17.84 0.75 -5.32
C VAL A 119 -17.39 0.66 -3.86
N GLU A 120 -16.98 1.75 -3.22
CA GLU A 120 -16.63 1.78 -1.80
C GLU A 120 -17.79 1.28 -0.93
N GLN A 121 -19.01 1.76 -1.19
CA GLN A 121 -20.23 1.31 -0.49
C GLN A 121 -20.54 -0.18 -0.73
N LEU A 122 -20.32 -0.69 -1.94
CA LEU A 122 -20.45 -2.12 -2.24
C LEU A 122 -19.44 -2.93 -1.43
N LEU A 123 -18.17 -2.53 -1.44
CA LEU A 123 -17.10 -3.22 -0.74
C LEU A 123 -17.28 -3.17 0.78
N ASP A 124 -17.79 -2.09 1.35
CA ASP A 124 -18.09 -1.98 2.78
C ASP A 124 -19.19 -2.96 3.23
N ARG A 125 -20.15 -3.27 2.37
CA ARG A 125 -21.16 -4.31 2.65
C ARG A 125 -20.59 -5.72 2.58
N GLU A 126 -19.61 -5.93 1.70
CA GLU A 126 -19.01 -7.24 1.47
C GLU A 126 -17.82 -7.52 2.41
N ALA A 127 -17.07 -6.50 2.81
CA ALA A 127 -15.99 -6.62 3.76
C ALA A 127 -16.55 -6.74 5.19
N ALA A 128 -16.22 -7.82 5.87
CA ALA A 128 -16.69 -8.07 7.23
C ALA A 128 -16.14 -7.05 8.23
N GLY A 129 -17.00 -6.13 8.71
CA GLY A 129 -16.73 -5.22 9.81
C GLY A 129 -15.77 -4.06 9.46
N GLN A 130 -16.09 -2.86 9.95
CA GLN A 130 -15.33 -1.64 9.69
C GLN A 130 -14.03 -1.52 10.51
N ASN A 131 -13.86 -2.37 11.51
CA ASN A 131 -12.70 -2.33 12.41
C ASN A 131 -11.53 -3.20 11.95
N TRP A 132 -11.62 -3.81 10.79
CA TRP A 132 -10.59 -4.65 10.20
C TRP A 132 -10.00 -3.98 8.97
N PHE A 133 -8.72 -4.22 8.72
CA PHE A 133 -8.12 -3.84 7.45
C PHE A 133 -8.63 -4.76 6.34
N ALA A 134 -8.70 -4.23 5.13
CA ALA A 134 -9.00 -5.03 3.95
C ALA A 134 -8.08 -4.60 2.80
N ALA A 135 -7.52 -5.57 2.08
CA ALA A 135 -6.89 -5.34 0.80
C ALA A 135 -7.87 -5.65 -0.32
N ILE A 136 -7.85 -4.88 -1.38
CA ILE A 136 -8.70 -5.06 -2.53
C ILE A 136 -7.92 -5.00 -3.83
N ARG A 137 -8.14 -6.00 -4.68
CA ARG A 137 -7.80 -6.00 -6.09
C ARG A 137 -9.09 -5.99 -6.91
N MET A 138 -9.25 -5.04 -7.80
CA MET A 138 -10.37 -5.03 -8.72
C MET A 138 -9.86 -4.98 -10.17
N ASP A 139 -9.98 -6.10 -10.87
CA ASP A 139 -9.70 -6.16 -12.30
C ASP A 139 -10.98 -5.79 -13.06
N GLY A 140 -10.87 -4.89 -14.04
CA GLY A 140 -12.04 -4.41 -14.75
C GLY A 140 -11.76 -3.66 -16.04
N HIS A 141 -12.85 -3.22 -16.64
CA HIS A 141 -12.90 -2.25 -17.72
C HIS A 141 -13.65 -1.02 -17.24
N PHE A 142 -13.06 0.13 -17.42
CA PHE A 142 -13.55 1.40 -16.90
C PHE A 142 -13.90 2.34 -18.05
N LYS A 143 -15.09 2.94 -17.99
CA LYS A 143 -15.48 3.98 -18.96
C LYS A 143 -14.60 5.20 -18.84
N MET A 144 -14.17 5.50 -17.61
CA MET A 144 -13.26 6.60 -17.28
C MET A 144 -12.50 6.27 -16.02
N VAL A 145 -11.22 6.60 -16.00
CA VAL A 145 -10.36 6.59 -14.81
C VAL A 145 -9.66 7.93 -14.72
N ARG A 146 -9.68 8.50 -13.53
CA ARG A 146 -9.03 9.76 -13.22
C ARG A 146 -8.02 9.53 -12.10
N THR A 147 -6.76 9.86 -12.39
CA THR A 147 -5.64 9.65 -11.46
C THR A 147 -4.83 10.92 -11.31
N ARG A 148 -4.00 10.92 -10.29
CA ARG A 148 -2.95 11.90 -10.07
C ARG A 148 -1.62 11.21 -9.81
N SER A 149 -0.54 11.94 -9.97
CA SER A 149 0.78 11.56 -9.49
C SER A 149 1.55 12.80 -9.07
N VAL A 150 2.37 12.65 -8.03
CA VAL A 150 3.18 13.74 -7.49
C VAL A 150 4.55 13.80 -8.17
N PRO A 151 5.09 15.00 -8.46
CA PRO A 151 6.46 15.13 -8.97
C PRO A 151 7.48 14.91 -7.86
N ALA A 152 8.66 14.43 -8.24
CA ALA A 152 9.80 14.36 -7.35
C ALA A 152 10.10 15.72 -6.72
N GLN A 153 10.40 15.71 -5.43
CA GLN A 153 10.72 16.90 -4.65
C GLN A 153 12.21 16.99 -4.38
N SER A 154 12.67 18.15 -3.95
CA SER A 154 14.04 18.39 -3.52
C SER A 154 14.07 19.13 -2.20
N ARG A 155 15.14 18.92 -1.42
CA ARG A 155 15.31 19.58 -0.12
C ARG A 155 15.52 21.11 -0.26
N PRO A 156 14.96 21.93 0.67
CA PRO A 156 14.09 21.51 1.78
C PRO A 156 12.71 21.07 1.29
N TYR A 157 12.26 19.90 1.77
CA TYR A 157 10.99 19.34 1.32
C TYR A 157 9.79 20.17 1.74
N PRO A 158 8.84 20.45 0.81
CA PRO A 158 7.58 21.11 1.13
C PRO A 158 6.63 20.14 1.87
N LEU A 159 5.58 20.67 2.47
CA LEU A 159 4.49 19.86 3.02
C LEU A 159 3.72 19.18 1.88
N LEU A 160 3.21 17.97 2.12
CA LEU A 160 2.49 17.20 1.08
C LEU A 160 1.28 17.96 0.52
N LYS A 161 0.56 18.71 1.34
CA LYS A 161 -0.56 19.55 0.89
C LYS A 161 -0.17 20.58 -0.17
N ASP A 162 1.05 21.12 -0.08
CA ASP A 162 1.54 22.15 -1.00
C ASP A 162 1.94 21.50 -2.34
N VAL A 163 2.54 20.29 -2.30
CA VAL A 163 2.82 19.48 -3.49
C VAL A 163 1.52 19.06 -4.17
N ALA A 164 0.57 18.52 -3.40
CA ALA A 164 -0.72 18.06 -3.91
C ALA A 164 -1.55 19.17 -4.58
N ALA A 165 -1.39 20.43 -4.14
CA ALA A 165 -2.11 21.56 -4.73
C ALA A 165 -1.76 21.82 -6.21
N SER A 166 -0.58 21.38 -6.66
CA SER A 166 -0.08 21.58 -8.03
C SER A 166 0.20 20.30 -8.81
N GLN A 167 -0.20 19.14 -8.25
CA GLN A 167 0.05 17.85 -8.89
C GLN A 167 -0.70 17.68 -10.22
N PRO A 168 -0.09 17.05 -11.22
CA PRO A 168 -0.77 16.74 -12.47
C PRO A 168 -1.87 15.70 -12.27
N VAL A 169 -3.00 15.94 -12.92
CA VAL A 169 -4.17 15.05 -12.95
C VAL A 169 -4.34 14.53 -14.38
N PHE A 170 -4.60 13.26 -14.49
CA PHE A 170 -4.76 12.57 -15.77
C PHE A 170 -6.14 11.94 -15.86
N THR A 171 -6.71 11.92 -17.04
CA THR A 171 -7.97 11.22 -17.32
C THR A 171 -7.79 10.32 -18.52
N CYS A 172 -8.11 9.05 -18.36
CA CYS A 172 -8.16 8.08 -19.43
C CYS A 172 -9.57 7.51 -19.58
N LYS A 173 -10.01 7.31 -20.83
CA LYS A 173 -11.33 6.75 -21.14
C LYS A 173 -11.20 5.38 -21.76
N ASP A 174 -12.22 4.53 -21.56
CA ASP A 174 -12.34 3.22 -22.18
C ASP A 174 -11.10 2.34 -21.92
N ILE A 175 -10.72 2.20 -20.63
CA ILE A 175 -9.44 1.61 -20.22
C ILE A 175 -9.63 0.36 -19.40
N PRO A 176 -9.02 -0.79 -19.76
CA PRO A 176 -8.90 -1.95 -18.90
C PRO A 176 -7.73 -1.78 -17.93
N GLY A 177 -7.91 -2.25 -16.68
CA GLY A 177 -6.85 -2.17 -15.68
C GLY A 177 -7.22 -2.81 -14.35
N THR A 178 -6.35 -2.57 -13.38
CA THR A 178 -6.45 -3.09 -12.02
C THR A 178 -6.43 -1.95 -11.01
N ILE A 179 -7.38 -1.93 -10.10
CA ILE A 179 -7.36 -1.12 -8.89
C ILE A 179 -6.68 -1.95 -7.79
N VAL A 180 -5.75 -1.34 -7.10
CA VAL A 180 -5.01 -1.87 -5.95
C VAL A 180 -5.24 -0.93 -4.78
N GLY A 181 -5.65 -1.43 -3.63
CA GLY A 181 -5.86 -0.56 -2.49
C GLY A 181 -6.16 -1.26 -1.19
N PHE A 182 -6.34 -0.43 -0.17
CA PHE A 182 -6.64 -0.87 1.18
C PHE A 182 -7.80 -0.07 1.76
N ARG A 183 -8.57 -0.73 2.63
CA ARG A 183 -9.42 -0.05 3.61
C ARG A 183 -8.76 -0.14 4.96
N CYS A 184 -8.53 1.02 5.58
CA CYS A 184 -8.04 1.08 6.93
C CYS A 184 -9.16 1.52 7.90
N PRO A 185 -9.21 0.95 9.11
CA PRO A 185 -10.20 1.31 10.13
C PRO A 185 -10.11 2.78 10.56
N PRO A 186 -11.20 3.38 11.09
CA PRO A 186 -11.20 4.79 11.48
C PRO A 186 -10.22 5.12 12.64
N TYR A 187 -9.76 4.13 13.41
CA TYR A 187 -8.82 4.35 14.50
C TYR A 187 -7.35 4.49 14.09
N VAL A 188 -7.01 4.42 12.77
CA VAL A 188 -5.62 4.56 12.28
C VAL A 188 -5.22 6.00 11.98
N VAL A 189 -6.00 6.98 12.40
CA VAL A 189 -5.70 8.41 12.20
C VAL A 189 -4.26 8.71 12.58
N GLY A 190 -3.54 9.43 11.69
CA GLY A 190 -2.11 9.73 11.84
C GLY A 190 -1.17 8.60 11.40
N VAL A 191 -1.64 7.35 11.39
CA VAL A 191 -0.85 6.16 10.99
C VAL A 191 -1.01 5.87 9.50
N ASN A 192 -2.25 5.81 9.01
CA ASN A 192 -2.60 5.54 7.60
C ASN A 192 -3.84 6.33 7.20
N VAL A 193 -4.21 6.28 5.91
CA VAL A 193 -5.45 6.85 5.37
C VAL A 193 -6.64 6.04 5.89
N SER A 194 -7.52 6.68 6.68
CA SER A 194 -8.75 6.07 7.17
C SER A 194 -9.77 5.95 6.04
N GLY A 195 -10.42 4.80 5.90
CA GLY A 195 -11.31 4.48 4.78
C GLY A 195 -10.59 3.83 3.63
N TRP A 196 -11.13 3.96 2.41
CA TRP A 196 -10.56 3.39 1.20
C TRP A 196 -9.48 4.31 0.61
N HIS A 197 -8.36 3.71 0.20
CA HIS A 197 -7.27 4.33 -0.52
C HIS A 197 -6.89 3.46 -1.70
N PHE A 198 -6.99 4.02 -2.92
CA PHE A 198 -6.84 3.27 -4.15
C PHE A 198 -5.79 3.85 -5.08
N HIS A 199 -5.00 2.97 -5.68
CA HIS A 199 -4.19 3.26 -6.85
C HIS A 199 -4.69 2.45 -8.05
N PHE A 200 -4.39 2.92 -9.24
CA PHE A 200 -4.77 2.27 -10.50
C PHE A 200 -3.55 1.99 -11.35
N ILE A 201 -3.61 0.89 -12.09
CA ILE A 201 -2.66 0.60 -13.16
C ILE A 201 -3.38 -0.03 -14.35
N SER A 202 -3.15 0.50 -15.56
CA SER A 202 -3.70 -0.04 -16.80
C SER A 202 -3.16 -1.44 -17.09
N ARG A 203 -3.93 -2.23 -17.84
CA ARG A 203 -3.54 -3.61 -18.22
C ARG A 203 -2.22 -3.65 -18.98
N ASP A 204 -1.99 -2.68 -19.86
CA ASP A 204 -0.76 -2.55 -20.65
C ASP A 204 0.41 -1.91 -19.91
N ARG A 205 0.19 -1.52 -18.63
CA ARG A 205 1.20 -0.88 -17.77
C ARG A 205 1.72 0.46 -18.34
N SER A 206 0.89 1.18 -19.06
CA SER A 206 1.27 2.48 -19.65
C SER A 206 0.72 3.69 -18.88
N PHE A 207 -0.31 3.49 -18.05
CA PHE A 207 -1.04 4.52 -17.32
C PHE A 207 -1.40 4.06 -15.92
N GLY A 208 -1.42 4.98 -14.94
CA GLY A 208 -1.79 4.67 -13.56
C GLY A 208 -1.79 5.89 -12.65
N GLY A 209 -1.66 5.64 -11.34
CA GLY A 209 -1.53 6.65 -10.29
C GLY A 209 -2.52 6.49 -9.15
N HIS A 210 -2.50 7.45 -8.22
CA HIS A 210 -3.48 7.55 -7.14
C HIS A 210 -4.86 7.89 -7.73
N LEU A 211 -5.89 7.13 -7.35
CA LEU A 211 -7.24 7.29 -7.89
C LEU A 211 -7.97 8.49 -7.29
N LEU A 212 -8.50 9.33 -8.16
CA LEU A 212 -9.41 10.42 -7.81
C LEU A 212 -10.86 10.08 -8.17
N GLY A 213 -11.07 9.13 -9.07
CA GLY A 213 -12.40 8.69 -9.47
C GLY A 213 -12.37 7.77 -10.68
N PHE A 214 -13.43 7.00 -10.85
CA PHE A 214 -13.63 6.11 -12.00
C PHE A 214 -15.10 5.81 -12.19
N GLU A 215 -15.45 5.25 -13.37
CA GLU A 215 -16.77 4.68 -13.66
C GLU A 215 -16.60 3.28 -14.27
N VAL A 216 -17.25 2.28 -13.68
CA VAL A 216 -17.11 0.87 -14.03
C VAL A 216 -17.98 0.52 -15.24
N VAL A 217 -17.40 -0.19 -16.22
CA VAL A 217 -18.14 -0.89 -17.28
C VAL A 217 -18.34 -2.37 -16.90
N THR A 218 -17.23 -3.02 -16.51
CA THR A 218 -17.24 -4.38 -15.95
C THR A 218 -16.15 -4.48 -14.90
N GLY A 219 -16.39 -5.20 -13.82
CA GLY A 219 -15.40 -5.37 -12.77
C GLY A 219 -15.62 -6.62 -11.93
N MET A 220 -14.52 -7.16 -11.43
CA MET A 220 -14.50 -8.22 -10.43
C MET A 220 -13.54 -7.79 -9.33
N ALA A 221 -14.05 -7.59 -8.15
CA ALA A 221 -13.26 -7.28 -6.97
C ALA A 221 -12.93 -8.56 -6.19
N GLN A 222 -11.72 -8.64 -5.68
CA GLN A 222 -11.23 -9.67 -4.78
C GLN A 222 -10.87 -8.99 -3.46
N VAL A 223 -11.35 -9.52 -2.35
CA VAL A 223 -11.17 -8.94 -1.00
C VAL A 223 -10.42 -9.91 -0.12
N ASP A 224 -9.38 -9.41 0.51
CA ASP A 224 -8.55 -10.09 1.51
C ASP A 224 -8.65 -9.34 2.83
N MET A 225 -9.11 -10.03 3.89
CA MET A 225 -9.28 -9.44 5.21
C MET A 225 -7.98 -9.56 6.02
N LEU A 226 -7.53 -8.44 6.59
CA LEU A 226 -6.26 -8.37 7.31
C LEU A 226 -6.53 -8.02 8.79
N ASP A 227 -6.06 -8.86 9.70
CA ASP A 227 -6.29 -8.75 11.14
C ASP A 227 -5.05 -8.30 11.94
N ARG A 228 -3.95 -8.03 11.24
CA ARG A 228 -2.68 -7.61 11.84
C ARG A 228 -2.11 -6.40 11.11
N LEU A 229 -1.58 -5.46 11.89
CA LEU A 229 -0.74 -4.37 11.40
C LEU A 229 0.67 -4.54 11.97
N VAL A 230 1.66 -4.61 11.11
CA VAL A 230 3.08 -4.53 11.48
C VAL A 230 3.64 -3.26 10.87
N MET A 231 4.12 -2.35 11.71
CA MET A 231 4.65 -1.07 11.27
C MET A 231 6.14 -0.98 11.58
N GLN A 232 6.95 -0.66 10.57
CA GLN A 232 8.35 -0.31 10.72
C GLN A 232 8.50 1.20 10.67
N LEU A 233 9.11 1.78 11.70
CA LEU A 233 9.38 3.22 11.73
C LEU A 233 10.74 3.50 11.08
N PRO A 234 10.84 4.55 10.23
CA PRO A 234 12.11 4.93 9.62
C PRO A 234 13.16 5.34 10.67
N ALA A 235 14.39 4.90 10.47
CA ALA A 235 15.54 5.28 11.30
C ALA A 235 16.23 6.57 10.80
N THR A 236 15.53 7.40 10.02
CA THR A 236 16.05 8.65 9.46
C THR A 236 16.03 9.78 10.50
N LYS A 237 16.94 10.75 10.34
CA LYS A 237 16.97 11.95 11.21
C LYS A 237 15.72 12.80 11.03
N ASP A 238 15.17 12.84 9.83
CA ASP A 238 13.98 13.63 9.52
C ASP A 238 12.76 13.05 10.22
N PHE A 239 12.58 11.72 10.19
CA PHE A 239 11.51 11.07 10.94
C PHE A 239 11.67 11.27 12.46
N ALA A 240 12.88 11.15 12.97
CA ALA A 240 13.15 11.33 14.41
C ALA A 240 12.95 12.79 14.89
N GLY A 241 13.09 13.77 13.99
CA GLY A 241 13.01 15.20 14.32
C GLY A 241 11.68 15.86 14.01
N VAL A 242 10.79 15.22 13.24
CA VAL A 242 9.52 15.81 12.82
C VAL A 242 8.50 15.84 13.97
N ASP A 243 7.73 16.94 14.06
CA ASP A 243 6.62 17.05 15.02
C ASP A 243 5.36 16.35 14.48
N LEU A 244 5.06 15.18 15.04
CA LEU A 244 3.87 14.37 14.73
C LEU A 244 2.77 14.49 15.82
N SER A 245 2.88 15.46 16.74
CA SER A 245 1.89 15.66 17.80
C SER A 245 0.63 16.39 17.34
N ARG A 246 0.62 16.97 16.14
CA ARG A 246 -0.49 17.75 15.60
C ARG A 246 -1.49 16.85 14.89
N ASP A 247 -2.77 17.18 15.04
CA ASP A 247 -3.82 16.60 14.20
C ASP A 247 -3.70 17.13 12.76
N ARG A 248 -3.49 16.22 11.80
CA ARG A 248 -3.36 16.52 10.37
C ARG A 248 -4.50 15.95 9.53
N GLN A 249 -5.59 15.51 10.17
CA GLN A 249 -6.71 14.88 9.47
C GLN A 249 -7.28 15.78 8.36
N ALA A 250 -7.44 17.08 8.62
CA ALA A 250 -7.93 18.02 7.60
C ALA A 250 -6.94 18.22 6.44
N GLU A 251 -5.62 18.14 6.70
CA GLU A 251 -4.59 18.17 5.65
C GLU A 251 -4.69 16.88 4.79
N LEU A 252 -4.84 15.71 5.43
CA LEU A 252 -4.99 14.43 4.76
C LEU A 252 -6.24 14.41 3.85
N GLU A 253 -7.39 14.83 4.36
CA GLU A 253 -8.62 14.92 3.57
C GLU A 253 -8.49 15.83 2.35
N GLY A 254 -7.73 16.92 2.48
CA GLY A 254 -7.46 17.84 1.37
C GLY A 254 -6.48 17.28 0.33
N VAL A 255 -5.68 16.28 0.71
CA VAL A 255 -4.75 15.58 -0.18
C VAL A 255 -5.43 14.39 -0.87
N GLU A 256 -6.19 13.60 -0.11
CA GLU A 256 -6.79 12.34 -0.60
C GLU A 256 -8.07 12.54 -1.42
N LYS A 257 -8.84 13.58 -1.11
CA LYS A 257 -10.12 13.86 -1.78
C LYS A 257 -9.99 15.07 -2.70
N GLU A 258 -10.50 14.93 -3.90
CA GLU A 258 -10.62 16.07 -4.78
C GLU A 258 -11.59 17.11 -4.18
N LYS A 259 -11.20 18.38 -4.20
CA LYS A 259 -12.15 19.47 -3.88
C LYS A 259 -13.23 19.48 -4.96
N LYS A 260 -14.45 19.16 -4.55
CA LYS A 260 -15.66 19.29 -5.39
C LYS A 260 -15.89 20.73 -5.80
#